data_fee20296b065ac7b489c10ae5657cf97
#
_entry.id   fee20296b065ac7b489c10ae5657cf97
#
_cell.length_a   1.000
_cell.length_b   1.000
_cell.length_c   1.000
_cell.angle_alpha   90.00
_cell.angle_beta   90.00
_cell.angle_gamma   90.00
#
_symmetry.space_group_name_H-M   'P 1'
#
loop_
_entity.id
_entity.type
_entity.pdbx_description
1 polymer ?
#
loop_
_entity_poly.entity_id
_entity_poly.type
_entity_poly.pdbx_seq_one_letter_code
_entity_poly.pdbx_strand_id
1 'polypeptide(L)'
;MRRRRAGVRDVVIPEQRVKTDCCIVGAGPAGLMLGYLLARAGVDVVVVEKHADFYRDFRGDTVHPSTLQVLDELGLLDDFLKMPHSELRQFHGMVGARLMRAADFRHVPGRSKFIAIMPQWEFLNFLAERARRLPGFRLEMNTEATDLVESGTRISGIHAKTPHGSLAIDAELVVAADGRHSRLRTCSGLPSIELGAPIDVLWMRISRAAHDPAVLLAYIAAGSILVAINCGTYYQCGYLVRKNGYDAVRAAGLEALRERLGALMPVLAGRVSEIRSWDDVKVLAVKVDRLRVWHRAGFLCIGDAAHAMSPVGGVGINLAIQDAVAAANRLTYPLQHGAVSLSDLAGVQARRELPTRLTQSMQAILQRYIFDRVLAAERPFTDAHWLVRVLAAIPIFPLLLARIFGVGFRPEHVAPAIADPR
;
A
#
# COMPACT_ATOMS: atom_id res chain seq x y z
N MET A 1 31.93 -34.55 47.52
CA MET A 1 31.05 -34.92 46.38
C MET A 1 30.73 -33.66 45.56
N ARG A 2 31.43 -33.41 44.43
CA ARG A 2 31.18 -32.31 43.50
C ARG A 2 30.31 -32.84 42.38
N ARG A 3 29.04 -32.41 42.33
CA ARG A 3 28.13 -32.69 41.19
C ARG A 3 28.59 -31.88 39.99
N ARG A 4 29.04 -32.56 38.93
CA ARG A 4 29.28 -31.97 37.59
C ARG A 4 27.91 -31.56 37.02
N ARG A 5 27.74 -30.27 36.73
CA ARG A 5 26.64 -29.78 35.90
C ARG A 5 26.90 -30.27 34.49
N ALA A 6 25.99 -31.07 33.98
CA ALA A 6 25.93 -31.44 32.56
C ALA A 6 25.66 -30.16 31.73
N GLY A 7 26.59 -29.81 30.87
CA GLY A 7 26.41 -28.71 29.92
C GLY A 7 25.31 -29.09 28.92
N VAL A 8 24.30 -28.23 28.83
CA VAL A 8 23.33 -28.25 27.75
C VAL A 8 24.14 -28.00 26.47
N ARG A 9 24.28 -29.02 25.62
CA ARG A 9 24.79 -28.83 24.25
C ARG A 9 23.72 -28.07 23.48
N ASP A 10 24.00 -26.84 23.10
CA ASP A 10 23.23 -26.14 22.13
C ASP A 10 23.20 -27.02 20.87
N VAL A 11 22.02 -27.54 20.55
CA VAL A 11 21.78 -28.24 19.28
C VAL A 11 21.81 -27.18 18.21
N VAL A 12 22.93 -27.07 17.51
CA VAL A 12 23.03 -26.24 16.30
C VAL A 12 22.17 -26.91 15.23
N ILE A 13 20.97 -26.39 15.06
CA ILE A 13 20.13 -26.79 13.92
C ILE A 13 20.81 -26.28 12.66
N PRO A 14 21.17 -27.17 11.70
CA PRO A 14 21.84 -26.72 10.48
C PRO A 14 20.93 -25.72 9.74
N GLU A 15 21.53 -24.63 9.25
CA GLU A 15 20.85 -23.63 8.44
C GLU A 15 20.33 -24.29 7.16
N GLN A 16 19.01 -24.21 6.93
CA GLN A 16 18.42 -24.65 5.66
C GLN A 16 18.85 -23.70 4.56
N ARG A 17 19.19 -24.25 3.38
CA ARG A 17 19.58 -23.43 2.22
C ARG A 17 18.69 -23.71 1.03
N VAL A 18 18.16 -22.64 0.43
CA VAL A 18 17.29 -22.67 -0.75
C VAL A 18 17.92 -21.82 -1.84
N LYS A 19 17.83 -22.26 -3.10
CA LYS A 19 18.26 -21.49 -4.26
C LYS A 19 17.05 -21.12 -5.13
N THR A 20 17.09 -19.92 -5.70
CA THR A 20 16.04 -19.38 -6.59
C THR A 20 16.65 -18.35 -7.55
N ASP A 21 15.95 -18.01 -8.62
CA ASP A 21 16.38 -16.91 -9.50
C ASP A 21 16.07 -15.55 -8.85
N CYS A 22 14.90 -15.43 -8.22
CA CYS A 22 14.50 -14.19 -7.56
C CYS A 22 13.93 -14.46 -6.15
N CYS A 23 14.52 -13.82 -5.15
CA CYS A 23 14.01 -13.81 -3.78
C CYS A 23 13.30 -12.46 -3.50
N ILE A 24 12.02 -12.49 -3.19
CA ILE A 24 11.21 -11.30 -2.90
C ILE A 24 10.88 -11.28 -1.40
N VAL A 25 11.23 -10.21 -0.72
CA VAL A 25 10.97 -10.04 0.71
C VAL A 25 9.79 -9.12 0.94
N GLY A 26 8.74 -9.70 1.53
CA GLY A 26 7.45 -9.05 1.77
C GLY A 26 6.38 -9.46 0.76
N ALA A 27 5.34 -10.16 1.25
CA ALA A 27 4.19 -10.58 0.45
C ALA A 27 3.04 -9.55 0.45
N GLY A 28 3.40 -8.25 0.45
CA GLY A 28 2.47 -7.16 0.19
C GLY A 28 2.11 -7.05 -1.29
N PRO A 29 1.33 -6.01 -1.68
CA PRO A 29 0.87 -5.84 -3.06
C PRO A 29 1.99 -5.86 -4.10
N ALA A 30 3.13 -5.19 -3.83
CA ALA A 30 4.27 -5.18 -4.74
C ALA A 30 4.91 -6.57 -4.86
N GLY A 31 5.19 -7.22 -3.72
CA GLY A 31 5.92 -8.49 -3.73
C GLY A 31 5.11 -9.64 -4.31
N LEU A 32 3.82 -9.78 -3.95
CA LEU A 32 2.96 -10.81 -4.52
C LEU A 32 2.71 -10.61 -6.02
N MET A 33 2.46 -9.37 -6.45
CA MET A 33 2.28 -9.10 -7.87
C MET A 33 3.55 -9.38 -8.65
N LEU A 34 4.72 -8.94 -8.17
CA LEU A 34 5.99 -9.24 -8.82
C LEU A 34 6.25 -10.76 -8.88
N GLY A 35 6.06 -11.45 -7.76
CA GLY A 35 6.22 -12.91 -7.68
C GLY A 35 5.29 -13.65 -8.65
N TYR A 36 4.03 -13.23 -8.73
CA TYR A 36 3.08 -13.77 -9.69
C TYR A 36 3.53 -13.56 -11.14
N LEU A 37 3.93 -12.33 -11.50
CA LEU A 37 4.33 -11.99 -12.87
C LEU A 37 5.59 -12.74 -13.31
N LEU A 38 6.61 -12.80 -12.45
CA LEU A 38 7.86 -13.50 -12.73
C LEU A 38 7.65 -15.02 -12.87
N ALA A 39 6.92 -15.63 -11.93
CA ALA A 39 6.62 -17.06 -11.98
C ALA A 39 5.75 -17.41 -13.19
N ARG A 40 4.77 -16.56 -13.56
CA ARG A 40 3.97 -16.71 -14.77
C ARG A 40 4.83 -16.72 -16.03
N ALA A 41 5.93 -15.99 -16.02
CA ALA A 41 6.92 -15.96 -17.10
C ALA A 41 7.99 -17.07 -17.00
N GLY A 42 7.86 -18.02 -16.08
CA GLY A 42 8.75 -19.16 -15.95
C GLY A 42 10.04 -18.90 -15.18
N VAL A 43 10.11 -17.84 -14.36
CA VAL A 43 11.22 -17.55 -13.44
C VAL A 43 10.95 -18.25 -12.10
N ASP A 44 11.96 -18.88 -11.50
CA ASP A 44 11.86 -19.44 -10.16
C ASP A 44 11.89 -18.34 -9.11
N VAL A 45 10.82 -18.25 -8.29
CA VAL A 45 10.63 -17.18 -7.32
C VAL A 45 10.30 -17.74 -5.94
N VAL A 46 11.01 -17.21 -4.93
CA VAL A 46 10.65 -17.37 -3.52
C VAL A 46 10.20 -16.03 -2.96
N VAL A 47 8.97 -15.97 -2.46
CA VAL A 47 8.45 -14.82 -1.72
C VAL A 47 8.44 -15.18 -0.24
N VAL A 48 9.05 -14.35 0.62
CA VAL A 48 9.04 -14.54 2.06
C VAL A 48 8.18 -13.47 2.75
N GLU A 49 7.36 -13.89 3.73
CA GLU A 49 6.53 -13.00 4.53
C GLU A 49 6.70 -13.34 6.02
N LYS A 50 6.99 -12.33 6.82
CA LYS A 50 7.25 -12.51 8.26
C LYS A 50 6.02 -12.89 9.08
N HIS A 51 4.84 -12.67 8.56
CA HIS A 51 3.59 -12.97 9.26
C HIS A 51 2.98 -14.30 8.81
N ALA A 52 2.08 -14.83 9.64
CA ALA A 52 1.37 -16.10 9.37
C ALA A 52 0.28 -15.96 8.30
N ASP A 53 -0.27 -14.76 8.13
CA ASP A 53 -1.38 -14.44 7.24
C ASP A 53 -1.26 -13.02 6.69
N PHE A 54 -2.21 -12.62 5.83
CA PHE A 54 -2.27 -11.27 5.27
C PHE A 54 -3.16 -10.31 6.08
N TYR A 55 -3.78 -10.77 7.15
CA TYR A 55 -4.64 -9.92 7.95
C TYR A 55 -3.84 -8.77 8.58
N ARG A 56 -4.23 -7.56 8.27
CA ARG A 56 -3.69 -6.33 8.85
C ARG A 56 -4.84 -5.37 9.04
N ASP A 57 -4.96 -4.82 10.23
CA ASP A 57 -5.94 -3.78 10.51
C ASP A 57 -5.62 -2.51 9.73
N PHE A 58 -6.66 -1.91 9.18
CA PHE A 58 -6.68 -0.55 8.63
C PHE A 58 -5.60 -0.26 7.57
N ARG A 59 -5.36 -1.20 6.64
CA ARG A 59 -4.50 -0.96 5.49
C ARG A 59 -5.33 -0.89 4.22
N GLY A 60 -4.84 -0.08 3.30
CA GLY A 60 -5.32 0.23 1.96
C GLY A 60 -6.38 -0.72 1.38
N ASP A 61 -7.64 -0.29 1.42
CA ASP A 61 -8.78 -1.11 0.99
C ASP A 61 -9.25 -0.70 -0.41
N THR A 62 -8.36 -0.11 -1.22
CA THR A 62 -8.74 0.47 -2.52
C THR A 62 -7.89 -0.10 -3.64
N VAL A 63 -8.54 -0.80 -4.59
CA VAL A 63 -7.95 -1.29 -5.83
C VAL A 63 -8.44 -0.41 -6.97
N HIS A 64 -7.54 0.38 -7.54
CA HIS A 64 -7.86 1.43 -8.50
C HIS A 64 -7.95 0.93 -9.94
N PRO A 65 -8.52 1.70 -10.88
CA PRO A 65 -8.62 1.32 -12.29
C PRO A 65 -7.31 0.85 -12.94
N SER A 66 -6.17 1.45 -12.57
CA SER A 66 -4.87 1.01 -13.09
C SER A 66 -4.48 -0.40 -12.67
N THR A 67 -4.81 -0.80 -11.44
CA THR A 67 -4.59 -2.18 -10.97
C THR A 67 -5.62 -3.13 -11.56
N LEU A 68 -6.90 -2.71 -11.67
CA LEU A 68 -7.94 -3.49 -12.34
C LEU A 68 -7.59 -3.73 -13.82
N GLN A 69 -6.93 -2.78 -14.49
CA GLN A 69 -6.42 -2.94 -15.84
C GLN A 69 -5.33 -4.01 -15.91
N VAL A 70 -4.39 -4.03 -14.95
CA VAL A 70 -3.37 -5.10 -14.86
C VAL A 70 -4.02 -6.47 -14.67
N LEU A 71 -5.05 -6.57 -13.82
CA LEU A 71 -5.80 -7.82 -13.65
C LEU A 71 -6.52 -8.24 -14.93
N ASP A 72 -7.06 -7.30 -15.71
CA ASP A 72 -7.71 -7.57 -17.00
C ASP A 72 -6.70 -8.11 -18.02
N GLU A 73 -5.53 -7.50 -18.13
CA GLU A 73 -4.43 -7.94 -19.00
C GLU A 73 -3.90 -9.35 -18.65
N LEU A 74 -4.02 -9.74 -17.38
CA LEU A 74 -3.65 -11.07 -16.88
C LEU A 74 -4.77 -12.11 -16.97
N GLY A 75 -5.98 -11.71 -17.42
CA GLY A 75 -7.15 -12.57 -17.44
C GLY A 75 -7.74 -12.89 -16.06
N LEU A 76 -7.40 -12.10 -15.04
CA LEU A 76 -7.82 -12.29 -13.65
C LEU A 76 -9.00 -11.42 -13.23
N LEU A 77 -9.37 -10.41 -14.03
CA LEU A 77 -10.36 -9.40 -13.63
C LEU A 77 -11.73 -10.00 -13.35
N ASP A 78 -12.23 -10.90 -14.21
CA ASP A 78 -13.57 -11.47 -14.05
C ASP A 78 -13.70 -12.31 -12.78
N ASP A 79 -12.64 -13.03 -12.41
CA ASP A 79 -12.62 -13.79 -11.14
C ASP A 79 -12.49 -12.85 -9.93
N PHE A 80 -11.69 -11.79 -10.05
CA PHE A 80 -11.57 -10.77 -9.01
C PHE A 80 -12.91 -10.08 -8.74
N LEU A 81 -13.66 -9.73 -9.77
CA LEU A 81 -14.94 -9.04 -9.65
C LEU A 81 -16.07 -9.93 -9.06
N LYS A 82 -15.89 -11.25 -8.99
CA LYS A 82 -16.81 -12.16 -8.28
C LYS A 82 -16.64 -12.08 -6.76
N MET A 83 -15.51 -11.56 -6.27
CA MET A 83 -15.26 -11.41 -4.83
C MET A 83 -16.12 -10.26 -4.25
N PRO A 84 -16.50 -10.33 -2.96
CA PRO A 84 -17.22 -9.24 -2.32
C PRO A 84 -16.42 -7.94 -2.35
N HIS A 85 -16.97 -6.92 -2.98
CA HIS A 85 -16.38 -5.57 -3.03
C HIS A 85 -17.47 -4.51 -3.20
N SER A 86 -17.13 -3.26 -2.92
CA SER A 86 -17.97 -2.10 -3.24
C SER A 86 -17.32 -1.29 -4.35
N GLU A 87 -18.13 -0.78 -5.28
CA GLU A 87 -17.64 0.04 -6.39
C GLU A 87 -17.76 1.53 -6.08
N LEU A 88 -16.64 2.23 -6.04
CA LEU A 88 -16.61 3.68 -5.94
C LEU A 88 -16.48 4.29 -7.35
N ARG A 89 -17.60 4.73 -7.93
CA ARG A 89 -17.64 5.38 -9.24
C ARG A 89 -17.45 6.89 -9.16
N GLN A 90 -17.81 7.49 -8.03
CA GLN A 90 -17.66 8.92 -7.76
C GLN A 90 -17.24 9.15 -6.31
N PHE A 91 -16.27 10.02 -6.11
CA PHE A 91 -15.86 10.46 -4.76
C PHE A 91 -16.49 11.81 -4.44
N HIS A 92 -17.18 11.87 -3.32
CA HIS A 92 -17.84 13.07 -2.83
C HIS A 92 -17.24 13.52 -1.50
N GLY A 93 -17.24 14.83 -1.28
CA GLY A 93 -16.88 15.47 -0.01
C GLY A 93 -17.97 16.41 0.47
N MET A 94 -18.26 16.36 1.77
CA MET A 94 -19.08 17.36 2.46
C MET A 94 -18.16 18.44 3.01
N VAL A 95 -18.32 19.67 2.55
CA VAL A 95 -17.61 20.84 3.07
C VAL A 95 -18.63 21.72 3.78
N GLY A 96 -18.63 21.68 5.12
CA GLY A 96 -19.75 22.17 5.90
C GLY A 96 -21.04 21.42 5.52
N ALA A 97 -22.09 22.15 5.14
CA ALA A 97 -23.38 21.57 4.70
C ALA A 97 -23.44 21.28 3.19
N ARG A 98 -22.37 21.49 2.42
CA ARG A 98 -22.40 21.41 0.96
C ARG A 98 -21.75 20.12 0.46
N LEU A 99 -22.50 19.34 -0.31
CA LEU A 99 -21.98 18.17 -1.03
C LEU A 99 -21.25 18.63 -2.30
N MET A 100 -20.00 18.17 -2.48
CA MET A 100 -19.16 18.45 -3.63
C MET A 100 -18.65 17.15 -4.24
N ARG A 101 -18.70 17.04 -5.58
CA ARG A 101 -18.08 15.93 -6.29
C ARG A 101 -16.59 16.25 -6.50
N ALA A 102 -15.71 15.47 -5.85
CA ALA A 102 -14.27 15.64 -5.92
C ALA A 102 -13.62 14.85 -7.06
N ALA A 103 -14.12 13.62 -7.36
CA ALA A 103 -13.62 12.81 -8.48
C ALA A 103 -14.75 12.00 -9.13
N ASP A 104 -14.63 11.75 -10.45
CA ASP A 104 -15.58 10.94 -11.23
C ASP A 104 -14.84 9.92 -12.09
N PHE A 105 -14.84 8.66 -11.66
CA PHE A 105 -14.10 7.56 -12.30
C PHE A 105 -14.85 6.95 -13.50
N ARG A 106 -16.12 7.30 -13.75
CA ARG A 106 -16.93 6.72 -14.83
C ARG A 106 -16.36 6.98 -16.23
N HIS A 107 -15.43 7.94 -16.34
CA HIS A 107 -14.83 8.37 -17.60
C HIS A 107 -13.33 8.04 -17.72
N VAL A 108 -12.77 7.28 -16.77
CA VAL A 108 -11.38 6.81 -16.89
C VAL A 108 -11.28 5.74 -17.98
N PRO A 109 -10.11 5.60 -18.63
CA PRO A 109 -9.89 4.53 -19.60
C PRO A 109 -9.91 3.15 -18.92
N GLY A 110 -10.06 2.11 -19.75
CA GLY A 110 -10.09 0.72 -19.31
C GLY A 110 -11.49 0.16 -19.12
N ARG A 111 -11.56 -1.14 -18.81
CA ARG A 111 -12.81 -1.89 -18.64
C ARG A 111 -13.51 -1.51 -17.33
N SER A 112 -12.75 -1.34 -16.24
CA SER A 112 -13.27 -1.03 -14.90
C SER A 112 -13.19 0.47 -14.62
N LYS A 113 -14.36 1.13 -14.54
CA LYS A 113 -14.51 2.58 -14.38
C LYS A 113 -14.91 2.95 -12.95
N PHE A 114 -14.23 2.34 -11.97
CA PHE A 114 -14.48 2.51 -10.55
C PHE A 114 -13.24 2.11 -9.75
N ILE A 115 -13.18 2.52 -8.50
CA ILE A 115 -12.27 1.95 -7.51
C ILE A 115 -13.02 0.82 -6.81
N ALA A 116 -12.45 -0.40 -6.81
CA ALA A 116 -12.96 -1.48 -6.00
C ALA A 116 -12.50 -1.30 -4.54
N ILE A 117 -13.46 -1.28 -3.62
CA ILE A 117 -13.20 -1.19 -2.19
C ILE A 117 -13.41 -2.58 -1.60
N MET A 118 -12.35 -3.13 -1.04
CA MET A 118 -12.33 -4.43 -0.39
C MET A 118 -11.17 -4.49 0.61
N PRO A 119 -11.24 -5.33 1.64
CA PRO A 119 -10.11 -5.53 2.55
C PRO A 119 -8.85 -5.97 1.80
N GLN A 120 -7.71 -5.34 2.09
CA GLN A 120 -6.45 -5.64 1.40
C GLN A 120 -6.08 -7.13 1.48
N TRP A 121 -6.35 -7.80 2.61
CA TRP A 121 -6.03 -9.23 2.76
C TRP A 121 -6.81 -10.12 1.78
N GLU A 122 -8.03 -9.75 1.38
CA GLU A 122 -8.78 -10.48 0.36
C GLU A 122 -8.11 -10.40 -1.00
N PHE A 123 -7.64 -9.20 -1.38
CA PHE A 123 -6.87 -9.01 -2.60
C PHE A 123 -5.55 -9.79 -2.58
N LEU A 124 -4.84 -9.79 -1.44
CA LEU A 124 -3.59 -10.53 -1.31
C LEU A 124 -3.80 -12.04 -1.31
N ASN A 125 -4.85 -12.55 -0.64
CA ASN A 125 -5.23 -13.95 -0.70
C ASN A 125 -5.55 -14.38 -2.14
N PHE A 126 -6.33 -13.57 -2.86
CA PHE A 126 -6.65 -13.81 -4.26
C PHE A 126 -5.39 -13.95 -5.13
N LEU A 127 -4.44 -13.03 -5.01
CA LEU A 127 -3.17 -13.09 -5.76
C LEU A 127 -2.33 -14.30 -5.35
N ALA A 128 -2.20 -14.56 -4.04
CA ALA A 128 -1.42 -15.67 -3.52
C ALA A 128 -1.95 -17.02 -3.98
N GLU A 129 -3.27 -17.23 -4.00
CA GLU A 129 -3.89 -18.45 -4.51
C GLU A 129 -3.59 -18.68 -6.00
N ARG A 130 -3.60 -17.61 -6.81
CA ARG A 130 -3.27 -17.70 -8.23
C ARG A 130 -1.79 -17.98 -8.44
N ALA A 131 -0.93 -17.31 -7.67
CA ALA A 131 0.51 -17.48 -7.74
C ALA A 131 0.95 -18.91 -7.35
N ARG A 132 0.37 -19.50 -6.30
CA ARG A 132 0.66 -20.87 -5.85
C ARG A 132 0.37 -21.96 -6.89
N ARG A 133 -0.43 -21.66 -7.92
CA ARG A 133 -0.73 -22.57 -9.03
C ARG A 133 0.34 -22.57 -10.10
N LEU A 134 1.26 -21.60 -10.07
CA LEU A 134 2.30 -21.46 -11.06
C LEU A 134 3.53 -22.32 -10.68
N PRO A 135 4.09 -23.08 -11.62
CA PRO A 135 5.39 -23.71 -11.41
C PRO A 135 6.45 -22.68 -11.03
N GLY A 136 7.38 -23.04 -10.16
CA GLY A 136 8.47 -22.15 -9.73
C GLY A 136 8.06 -21.07 -8.71
N PHE A 137 6.77 -20.92 -8.34
CA PHE A 137 6.36 -19.99 -7.29
C PHE A 137 6.34 -20.64 -5.93
N ARG A 138 7.05 -20.08 -4.97
CA ARG A 138 7.04 -20.48 -3.56
C ARG A 138 6.75 -19.29 -2.67
N LEU A 139 5.82 -19.45 -1.72
CA LEU A 139 5.46 -18.44 -0.72
C LEU A 139 5.69 -19.02 0.67
N GLU A 140 6.69 -18.47 1.36
CA GLU A 140 7.11 -18.85 2.70
C GLU A 140 6.57 -17.84 3.72
N MET A 141 5.47 -18.20 4.37
CA MET A 141 4.90 -17.42 5.47
C MET A 141 5.68 -17.66 6.77
N ASN A 142 5.51 -16.79 7.78
CA ASN A 142 6.27 -16.84 9.04
C ASN A 142 7.80 -16.84 8.83
N THR A 143 8.27 -16.23 7.74
CA THR A 143 9.67 -16.19 7.36
C THR A 143 10.15 -14.74 7.34
N GLU A 144 10.91 -14.35 8.36
CA GLU A 144 11.40 -12.99 8.52
C GLU A 144 12.83 -12.87 7.99
N ALA A 145 13.01 -12.10 6.91
CA ALA A 145 14.34 -11.74 6.43
C ALA A 145 15.07 -10.88 7.47
N THR A 146 16.26 -11.31 7.85
CA THR A 146 17.04 -10.67 8.92
C THR A 146 18.22 -9.88 8.41
N ASP A 147 18.84 -10.33 7.31
CA ASP A 147 20.02 -9.67 6.72
C ASP A 147 20.18 -10.04 5.25
N LEU A 148 21.09 -9.32 4.58
CA LEU A 148 21.51 -9.57 3.19
C LEU A 148 22.75 -10.46 3.19
N VAL A 149 22.84 -11.37 2.20
CA VAL A 149 24.06 -12.13 1.90
C VAL A 149 24.80 -11.39 0.79
N GLU A 150 26.05 -11.04 1.04
CA GLU A 150 26.91 -10.36 0.07
C GLU A 150 28.01 -11.29 -0.48
N SER A 151 28.25 -11.24 -1.78
CA SER A 151 29.37 -11.86 -2.46
C SER A 151 30.17 -10.76 -3.17
N GLY A 152 31.28 -10.34 -2.55
CA GLY A 152 31.99 -9.13 -2.95
C GLY A 152 31.12 -7.89 -2.81
N THR A 153 30.87 -7.17 -3.92
CA THR A 153 30.00 -5.98 -3.95
C THR A 153 28.56 -6.26 -4.35
N ARG A 154 28.25 -7.54 -4.67
CA ARG A 154 26.92 -7.98 -5.12
C ARG A 154 26.16 -8.61 -3.97
N ILE A 155 24.88 -8.29 -3.86
CA ILE A 155 23.94 -9.02 -3.02
C ILE A 155 23.55 -10.30 -3.75
N SER A 156 23.69 -11.44 -3.06
CA SER A 156 23.52 -12.79 -3.61
C SER A 156 22.46 -13.61 -2.85
N GLY A 157 21.78 -13.02 -1.88
CA GLY A 157 20.76 -13.72 -1.10
C GLY A 157 20.36 -13.00 0.17
N ILE A 158 19.65 -13.73 1.02
CA ILE A 158 19.20 -13.27 2.35
C ILE A 158 19.43 -14.35 3.41
N HIS A 159 19.59 -13.89 4.65
CA HIS A 159 19.32 -14.70 5.83
C HIS A 159 17.90 -14.44 6.34
N ALA A 160 17.22 -15.48 6.77
CA ALA A 160 15.87 -15.39 7.32
C ALA A 160 15.70 -16.27 8.55
N LYS A 161 14.73 -15.92 9.40
CA LYS A 161 14.26 -16.72 10.54
C LYS A 161 12.92 -17.32 10.21
N THR A 162 12.77 -18.60 10.50
CA THR A 162 11.51 -19.35 10.40
C THR A 162 11.16 -19.94 11.76
N PRO A 163 9.93 -20.45 11.97
CA PRO A 163 9.58 -21.18 13.19
C PRO A 163 10.43 -22.44 13.41
N HIS A 164 11.09 -22.95 12.36
CA HIS A 164 11.87 -24.20 12.39
C HIS A 164 13.38 -23.96 12.45
N GLY A 165 13.83 -22.70 12.48
CA GLY A 165 15.25 -22.34 12.54
C GLY A 165 15.67 -21.30 11.51
N SER A 166 16.98 -21.23 11.23
CA SER A 166 17.55 -20.31 10.27
C SER A 166 17.44 -20.83 8.85
N LEU A 167 17.16 -19.94 7.92
CA LEU A 167 17.05 -20.20 6.47
C LEU A 167 17.96 -19.22 5.72
N ALA A 168 18.80 -19.73 4.83
CA ALA A 168 19.52 -18.93 3.84
C ALA A 168 18.86 -19.12 2.45
N ILE A 169 18.63 -18.04 1.74
CA ILE A 169 18.10 -18.08 0.38
C ILE A 169 19.11 -17.42 -0.55
N ASP A 170 19.76 -18.24 -1.39
CA ASP A 170 20.64 -17.75 -2.44
C ASP A 170 19.81 -17.36 -3.68
N ALA A 171 20.04 -16.18 -4.24
CA ALA A 171 19.27 -15.67 -5.38
C ALA A 171 20.14 -14.83 -6.32
N GLU A 172 19.84 -14.89 -7.62
CA GLU A 172 20.43 -13.98 -8.60
C GLU A 172 20.00 -12.53 -8.34
N LEU A 173 18.75 -12.34 -7.89
CA LEU A 173 18.20 -11.04 -7.51
C LEU A 173 17.42 -11.14 -6.21
N VAL A 174 17.70 -10.23 -5.28
CA VAL A 174 16.88 -9.97 -4.08
C VAL A 174 16.06 -8.71 -4.29
N VAL A 175 14.73 -8.81 -4.07
CA VAL A 175 13.82 -7.66 -4.17
C VAL A 175 13.21 -7.37 -2.80
N ALA A 176 13.47 -6.18 -2.26
CA ALA A 176 12.84 -5.69 -1.05
C ALA A 176 11.47 -5.05 -1.38
N ALA A 177 10.41 -5.69 -0.89
CA ALA A 177 9.01 -5.24 -0.93
C ALA A 177 8.37 -5.27 0.46
N ASP A 178 9.21 -5.18 1.53
CA ASP A 178 8.90 -5.34 2.94
C ASP A 178 8.35 -4.05 3.60
N GLY A 179 7.96 -3.07 2.78
CA GLY A 179 7.17 -1.93 3.18
C GLY A 179 7.99 -0.76 3.75
N ARG A 180 7.27 0.23 4.32
CA ARG A 180 7.83 1.52 4.79
C ARG A 180 8.90 1.42 5.88
N HIS A 181 8.94 0.32 6.60
CA HIS A 181 9.93 0.00 7.63
C HIS A 181 10.89 -1.10 7.15
N SER A 182 11.20 -1.11 5.86
CA SER A 182 12.03 -2.10 5.22
C SER A 182 13.35 -2.29 5.94
N ARG A 183 13.55 -3.52 6.43
CA ARG A 183 14.80 -3.94 7.06
C ARG A 183 15.90 -4.07 6.00
N LEU A 184 15.58 -4.69 4.86
CA LEU A 184 16.57 -4.89 3.81
C LEU A 184 17.05 -3.58 3.18
N ARG A 185 16.17 -2.56 3.07
CA ARG A 185 16.59 -1.20 2.70
C ARG A 185 17.66 -0.67 3.66
N THR A 186 17.44 -0.86 4.97
CA THR A 186 18.40 -0.42 5.99
C THR A 186 19.70 -1.20 5.87
N CYS A 187 19.67 -2.53 5.76
CA CYS A 187 20.85 -3.37 5.58
C CYS A 187 21.64 -3.01 4.31
N SER A 188 20.92 -2.63 3.23
CA SER A 188 21.55 -2.28 1.95
C SER A 188 22.36 -0.97 1.98
N GLY A 189 22.17 -0.12 3.00
CA GLY A 189 22.82 1.18 3.10
C GLY A 189 22.34 2.22 2.07
N LEU A 190 21.25 1.97 1.34
CA LEU A 190 20.72 2.88 0.34
C LEU A 190 20.17 4.16 0.98
N PRO A 191 20.59 5.36 0.56
CA PRO A 191 20.18 6.62 1.18
C PRO A 191 18.74 6.99 0.82
N SER A 192 17.95 7.34 1.84
CA SER A 192 16.59 7.84 1.72
C SER A 192 16.51 9.36 1.88
N ILE A 193 15.52 9.97 1.22
CA ILE A 193 15.13 11.36 1.39
C ILE A 193 13.80 11.35 2.15
N GLU A 194 13.78 11.93 3.34
CA GLU A 194 12.53 12.16 4.06
C GLU A 194 11.86 13.42 3.53
N LEU A 195 10.59 13.29 3.12
CA LEU A 195 9.78 14.38 2.57
C LEU A 195 8.86 14.97 3.62
N GLY A 196 8.71 14.28 4.77
CA GLY A 196 7.80 14.65 5.84
C GLY A 196 6.33 14.41 5.48
N ALA A 197 5.48 14.46 6.50
CA ALA A 197 4.04 14.44 6.33
C ALA A 197 3.41 15.32 7.42
N PRO A 198 2.49 16.24 7.09
CA PRO A 198 1.92 17.16 8.06
C PRO A 198 0.79 16.54 8.89
N ILE A 199 0.36 15.33 8.55
CA ILE A 199 -0.80 14.66 9.16
C ILE A 199 -0.47 13.24 9.63
N ASP A 200 -1.27 12.79 10.61
CA ASP A 200 -1.45 11.37 10.95
C ASP A 200 -2.93 11.02 10.79
N VAL A 201 -3.27 9.73 10.73
CA VAL A 201 -4.64 9.27 10.59
C VAL A 201 -5.00 8.32 11.72
N LEU A 202 -6.12 8.61 12.39
CA LEU A 202 -6.72 7.72 13.37
C LEU A 202 -7.77 6.87 12.68
N TRP A 203 -7.56 5.58 12.63
CA TRP A 203 -8.45 4.61 12.00
C TRP A 203 -9.34 3.93 13.04
N MET A 204 -10.61 3.78 12.71
CA MET A 204 -11.61 3.09 13.54
C MET A 204 -12.70 2.47 12.67
N ARG A 205 -13.42 1.50 13.22
CA ARG A 205 -14.57 0.85 12.59
C ARG A 205 -15.83 1.22 13.32
N ILE A 206 -16.88 1.56 12.58
CA ILE A 206 -18.23 1.82 13.11
C ILE A 206 -19.20 1.07 12.21
N SER A 207 -20.17 0.37 12.78
CA SER A 207 -21.15 -0.41 12.03
C SER A 207 -21.92 0.44 11.02
N ARG A 208 -22.36 -0.17 9.93
CA ARG A 208 -23.16 0.46 8.89
C ARG A 208 -24.51 -0.25 8.76
N ALA A 209 -25.58 0.52 8.79
CA ALA A 209 -26.93 0.01 8.51
C ALA A 209 -27.22 0.03 6.99
N ALA A 210 -28.15 -0.80 6.54
CA ALA A 210 -28.48 -0.92 5.11
C ALA A 210 -28.96 0.38 4.48
N HIS A 211 -29.64 1.25 5.25
CA HIS A 211 -30.14 2.55 4.81
C HIS A 211 -29.11 3.69 4.87
N ASP A 212 -27.94 3.44 5.43
CA ASP A 212 -26.89 4.47 5.50
C ASP A 212 -26.28 4.73 4.12
N PRO A 213 -25.71 5.94 3.90
CA PRO A 213 -25.07 6.28 2.65
C PRO A 213 -24.05 5.24 2.21
N ALA A 214 -24.20 4.73 0.98
CA ALA A 214 -23.27 3.75 0.41
C ALA A 214 -22.02 4.40 -0.22
N VAL A 215 -22.02 5.73 -0.36
CA VAL A 215 -20.96 6.46 -1.06
C VAL A 215 -19.84 6.80 -0.09
N LEU A 216 -18.59 6.65 -0.54
CA LEU A 216 -17.43 7.14 0.19
C LEU A 216 -17.53 8.67 0.28
N LEU A 217 -17.50 9.19 1.49
CA LEU A 217 -17.59 10.62 1.78
C LEU A 217 -16.40 11.07 2.63
N ALA A 218 -15.84 12.22 2.25
CA ALA A 218 -15.00 13.00 3.14
C ALA A 218 -15.86 14.09 3.79
N TYR A 219 -15.83 14.17 5.11
CA TYR A 219 -16.49 15.22 5.88
C TYR A 219 -15.45 16.21 6.34
N ILE A 220 -15.61 17.47 5.90
CA ILE A 220 -14.64 18.53 6.12
C ILE A 220 -15.34 19.65 6.89
N ALA A 221 -14.90 19.89 8.11
CA ALA A 221 -15.32 21.01 8.96
C ALA A 221 -14.08 21.72 9.53
N ALA A 222 -14.26 22.87 10.14
CA ALA A 222 -13.16 23.59 10.78
C ALA A 222 -12.46 22.69 11.82
N GLY A 223 -11.15 22.58 11.71
CA GLY A 223 -10.31 21.75 12.58
C GLY A 223 -10.48 20.25 12.42
N SER A 224 -11.27 19.76 11.46
CA SER A 224 -11.62 18.34 11.40
C SER A 224 -11.81 17.82 9.97
N ILE A 225 -11.25 16.65 9.69
CA ILE A 225 -11.46 15.89 8.45
C ILE A 225 -11.72 14.44 8.84
N LEU A 226 -12.84 13.90 8.37
CA LEU A 226 -13.22 12.50 8.53
C LEU A 226 -13.45 11.90 7.13
N VAL A 227 -12.82 10.77 6.84
CA VAL A 227 -13.08 9.96 5.65
C VAL A 227 -13.80 8.69 6.09
N ALA A 228 -14.98 8.42 5.54
CA ALA A 228 -15.75 7.22 5.82
C ALA A 228 -15.79 6.34 4.57
N ILE A 229 -15.15 5.17 4.64
CA ILE A 229 -15.07 4.18 3.57
C ILE A 229 -16.11 3.10 3.85
N ASN A 230 -17.01 2.87 2.90
CA ASN A 230 -18.02 1.82 3.00
C ASN A 230 -17.39 0.44 2.72
N CYS A 231 -17.30 -0.40 3.75
CA CYS A 231 -16.82 -1.77 3.67
C CYS A 231 -17.97 -2.80 3.82
N GLY A 232 -19.16 -2.47 3.33
CA GLY A 232 -20.35 -3.33 3.37
C GLY A 232 -21.13 -3.20 4.68
N THR A 233 -20.76 -3.92 5.72
CA THR A 233 -21.44 -3.94 7.03
C THR A 233 -20.91 -2.90 8.03
N TYR A 234 -19.82 -2.21 7.69
CA TYR A 234 -19.22 -1.16 8.53
C TYR A 234 -18.60 -0.05 7.68
N TYR A 235 -18.41 1.10 8.32
CA TYR A 235 -17.55 2.15 7.80
C TYR A 235 -16.15 2.01 8.40
N GLN A 236 -15.13 2.02 7.55
CA GLN A 236 -13.78 2.29 7.96
C GLN A 236 -13.58 3.81 8.00
N CYS A 237 -13.50 4.35 9.20
CA CYS A 237 -13.41 5.78 9.46
C CYS A 237 -11.95 6.19 9.67
N GLY A 238 -11.46 7.13 8.86
CA GLY A 238 -10.14 7.75 9.00
C GLY A 238 -10.30 9.20 9.46
N TYR A 239 -9.99 9.48 10.72
CA TYR A 239 -9.98 10.84 11.26
C TYR A 239 -8.57 11.43 11.16
N LEU A 240 -8.42 12.51 10.40
CA LEU A 240 -7.13 13.15 10.18
C LEU A 240 -6.80 14.09 11.33
N VAL A 241 -5.58 13.98 11.82
CA VAL A 241 -5.01 14.88 12.83
C VAL A 241 -3.71 15.48 12.30
N ARG A 242 -3.28 16.61 12.85
CA ARG A 242 -1.94 17.14 12.57
C ARG A 242 -0.89 16.14 12.99
N LYS A 243 0.27 16.20 12.38
CA LYS A 243 1.41 15.34 12.72
C LYS A 243 1.67 15.37 14.23
N ASN A 244 1.78 14.19 14.85
CA ASN A 244 1.91 13.98 16.29
C ASN A 244 0.72 14.52 17.13
N GLY A 245 -0.45 14.77 16.51
CA GLY A 245 -1.64 15.29 17.19
C GLY A 245 -2.44 14.25 17.97
N TYR A 246 -2.06 12.97 17.93
CA TYR A 246 -2.78 11.90 18.64
C TYR A 246 -2.84 12.11 20.15
N ASP A 247 -1.74 12.53 20.76
CA ASP A 247 -1.67 12.74 22.21
C ASP A 247 -2.64 13.83 22.67
N ALA A 248 -2.81 14.90 21.89
CA ALA A 248 -3.78 15.94 22.17
C ALA A 248 -5.23 15.44 22.08
N VAL A 249 -5.53 14.58 21.07
CA VAL A 249 -6.86 13.95 20.94
C VAL A 249 -7.12 13.01 22.13
N ARG A 250 -6.12 12.24 22.54
CA ARG A 250 -6.20 11.34 23.69
C ARG A 250 -6.40 12.09 25.01
N ALA A 251 -5.69 13.21 25.20
CA ALA A 251 -5.84 14.06 26.38
C ALA A 251 -7.24 14.71 26.49
N ALA A 252 -7.86 15.03 25.35
CA ALA A 252 -9.24 15.54 25.32
C ALA A 252 -10.30 14.49 25.72
N GLY A 253 -9.93 13.21 25.70
CA GLY A 253 -10.79 12.10 26.11
C GLY A 253 -11.53 11.43 24.95
N LEU A 254 -11.91 10.17 25.16
CA LEU A 254 -12.60 9.35 24.16
C LEU A 254 -13.98 9.90 23.81
N GLU A 255 -14.69 10.44 24.80
CA GLU A 255 -16.02 11.02 24.59
C GLU A 255 -15.96 12.24 23.66
N ALA A 256 -14.98 13.12 23.83
CA ALA A 256 -14.76 14.25 22.95
C ALA A 256 -14.48 13.81 21.50
N LEU A 257 -13.77 12.69 21.30
CA LEU A 257 -13.60 12.10 19.96
C LEU A 257 -14.94 11.60 19.40
N ARG A 258 -15.73 10.86 20.17
CA ARG A 258 -17.06 10.35 19.78
C ARG A 258 -18.01 11.48 19.38
N GLU A 259 -18.12 12.52 20.21
CA GLU A 259 -18.93 13.70 19.93
C GLU A 259 -18.51 14.36 18.60
N ARG A 260 -17.21 14.51 18.38
CA ARG A 260 -16.68 15.12 17.17
C ARG A 260 -16.99 14.29 15.92
N LEU A 261 -16.87 12.97 15.99
CA LEU A 261 -17.22 12.05 14.89
C LEU A 261 -18.72 12.10 14.59
N GLY A 262 -19.57 12.09 15.61
CA GLY A 262 -21.02 12.22 15.47
C GLY A 262 -21.45 13.56 14.88
N ALA A 263 -20.79 14.65 15.26
CA ALA A 263 -21.05 15.98 14.72
C ALA A 263 -20.63 16.10 13.23
N LEU A 264 -19.49 15.47 12.83
CA LEU A 264 -19.03 15.47 11.45
C LEU A 264 -19.90 14.63 10.54
N MET A 265 -20.33 13.46 11.01
CA MET A 265 -21.16 12.52 10.28
C MET A 265 -22.37 12.11 11.15
N PRO A 266 -23.48 12.85 11.09
CA PRO A 266 -24.63 12.63 11.97
C PRO A 266 -25.21 11.22 11.94
N VAL A 267 -25.10 10.51 10.82
CA VAL A 267 -25.52 9.10 10.71
C VAL A 267 -24.76 8.17 11.66
N LEU A 268 -23.58 8.57 12.13
CA LEU A 268 -22.78 7.80 13.10
C LEU A 268 -23.16 8.13 14.56
N ALA A 269 -23.87 9.22 14.84
CA ALA A 269 -24.08 9.74 16.20
C ALA A 269 -24.62 8.69 17.19
N GLY A 270 -25.54 7.82 16.74
CA GLY A 270 -26.08 6.72 17.56
C GLY A 270 -25.12 5.51 17.73
N ARG A 271 -24.00 5.47 17.04
CA ARG A 271 -23.09 4.31 16.97
C ARG A 271 -21.64 4.63 17.33
N VAL A 272 -21.30 5.90 17.58
CA VAL A 272 -19.94 6.27 17.99
C VAL A 272 -19.51 5.60 19.30
N SER A 273 -20.47 5.16 20.14
CA SER A 273 -20.23 4.38 21.36
C SER A 273 -19.63 2.98 21.09
N GLU A 274 -19.66 2.50 19.85
CA GLU A 274 -18.97 1.26 19.45
C GLU A 274 -17.44 1.38 19.56
N ILE A 275 -16.89 2.60 19.53
CA ILE A 275 -15.49 2.86 19.87
C ILE A 275 -15.39 2.81 21.40
N ARG A 276 -15.13 1.65 21.98
CA ARG A 276 -15.23 1.40 23.43
C ARG A 276 -14.01 1.89 24.19
N SER A 277 -12.85 1.79 23.59
CA SER A 277 -11.57 2.15 24.18
C SER A 277 -10.60 2.72 23.14
N TRP A 278 -9.46 3.21 23.58
CA TRP A 278 -8.37 3.63 22.69
C TRP A 278 -7.78 2.48 21.90
N ASP A 279 -8.02 1.22 22.28
CA ASP A 279 -7.60 0.04 21.50
C ASP A 279 -8.38 -0.09 20.20
N ASP A 280 -9.57 0.48 20.11
CA ASP A 280 -10.39 0.55 18.89
C ASP A 280 -9.91 1.64 17.93
N VAL A 281 -8.97 2.50 18.36
CA VAL A 281 -8.41 3.61 17.57
C VAL A 281 -6.97 3.29 17.19
N LYS A 282 -6.75 2.97 15.93
CA LYS A 282 -5.41 2.65 15.42
C LYS A 282 -4.75 3.87 14.79
N VAL A 283 -3.55 4.17 15.23
CA VAL A 283 -2.79 5.32 14.72
C VAL A 283 -1.94 4.92 13.53
N LEU A 284 -2.20 5.53 12.38
CA LEU A 284 -1.30 5.50 11.25
C LEU A 284 -0.38 6.72 11.30
N ALA A 285 0.82 6.55 11.82
CA ALA A 285 1.87 7.55 11.70
C ALA A 285 2.30 7.65 10.22
N VAL A 286 1.90 8.73 9.56
CA VAL A 286 2.20 8.91 8.14
C VAL A 286 3.67 9.24 7.97
N LYS A 287 4.34 8.46 7.15
CA LYS A 287 5.71 8.68 6.70
C LYS A 287 5.73 8.79 5.19
N VAL A 288 6.39 9.83 4.68
CA VAL A 288 6.62 10.02 3.25
C VAL A 288 8.12 10.14 3.03
N ASP A 289 8.67 9.17 2.36
CA ASP A 289 10.09 9.12 2.02
C ASP A 289 10.31 8.55 0.60
N ARG A 290 11.53 8.62 0.12
CA ARG A 290 11.94 8.01 -1.14
C ARG A 290 13.43 7.75 -1.11
N LEU A 291 13.86 6.59 -1.66
CA LEU A 291 15.26 6.32 -1.94
C LEU A 291 15.79 7.21 -3.08
N ARG A 292 17.04 7.64 -2.98
CA ARG A 292 17.75 8.31 -4.09
C ARG A 292 18.13 7.34 -5.18
N VAL A 293 18.62 6.17 -4.77
CA VAL A 293 18.94 5.04 -5.64
C VAL A 293 18.17 3.84 -5.08
N TRP A 294 17.43 3.13 -5.92
CA TRP A 294 16.56 2.03 -5.49
C TRP A 294 17.26 0.67 -5.52
N HIS A 295 18.50 0.59 -6.00
CA HIS A 295 19.16 -0.66 -6.33
C HIS A 295 20.65 -0.66 -5.97
N ARG A 296 21.18 -1.85 -5.83
CA ARG A 296 22.61 -2.22 -5.84
C ARG A 296 22.77 -3.46 -6.72
N ALA A 297 23.99 -3.88 -7.01
CA ALA A 297 24.22 -5.14 -7.73
C ALA A 297 23.51 -6.30 -6.99
N GLY A 298 22.63 -7.01 -7.68
CA GLY A 298 21.82 -8.10 -7.13
C GLY A 298 20.68 -7.69 -6.17
N PHE A 299 20.35 -6.38 -6.07
CA PHE A 299 19.33 -5.90 -5.12
C PHE A 299 18.49 -4.76 -5.70
N LEU A 300 17.18 -4.81 -5.44
CA LEU A 300 16.22 -3.78 -5.85
C LEU A 300 15.18 -3.56 -4.75
N CYS A 301 14.82 -2.30 -4.46
CA CYS A 301 13.65 -1.93 -3.65
C CYS A 301 12.50 -1.52 -4.55
N ILE A 302 11.25 -1.94 -4.22
CA ILE A 302 10.01 -1.54 -4.89
C ILE A 302 8.91 -1.23 -3.86
N GLY A 303 7.87 -0.51 -4.30
CA GLY A 303 6.75 -0.11 -3.45
C GLY A 303 7.19 0.73 -2.26
N ASP A 304 6.54 0.55 -1.09
CA ASP A 304 6.84 1.33 0.13
C ASP A 304 8.28 1.13 0.64
N ALA A 305 8.99 0.07 0.23
CA ALA A 305 10.41 -0.10 0.53
C ALA A 305 11.29 0.90 -0.23
N ALA A 306 10.89 1.29 -1.44
CA ALA A 306 11.56 2.31 -2.24
C ALA A 306 11.03 3.73 -1.98
N HIS A 307 9.71 3.87 -1.76
CA HIS A 307 9.03 5.17 -1.64
C HIS A 307 7.73 5.07 -0.84
N ALA A 308 7.79 5.35 0.43
CA ALA A 308 6.59 5.41 1.26
C ALA A 308 5.75 6.65 0.90
N MET A 309 4.42 6.49 0.89
CA MET A 309 3.48 7.51 0.46
C MET A 309 2.48 7.90 1.54
N SER A 310 1.91 9.09 1.38
CA SER A 310 0.74 9.50 2.14
C SER A 310 -0.47 8.61 1.80
N PRO A 311 -1.38 8.34 2.76
CA PRO A 311 -2.63 7.63 2.50
C PRO A 311 -3.63 8.44 1.65
N VAL A 312 -3.34 9.71 1.38
CA VAL A 312 -4.20 10.59 0.58
C VAL A 312 -4.42 10.04 -0.82
N GLY A 313 -5.69 9.82 -1.15
CA GLY A 313 -6.12 9.27 -2.42
C GLY A 313 -6.01 7.73 -2.54
N GLY A 314 -5.52 7.02 -1.52
CA GLY A 314 -5.43 5.56 -1.52
C GLY A 314 -4.52 4.96 -2.59
N VAL A 315 -3.52 5.71 -3.08
CA VAL A 315 -2.72 5.33 -4.28
C VAL A 315 -1.54 4.40 -4.00
N GLY A 316 -1.19 4.15 -2.74
CA GLY A 316 0.03 3.39 -2.38
C GLY A 316 0.07 1.98 -2.97
N ILE A 317 -1.03 1.22 -2.85
CA ILE A 317 -1.17 -0.12 -3.44
C ILE A 317 -0.94 -0.07 -4.95
N ASN A 318 -1.56 0.89 -5.61
CA ASN A 318 -1.53 0.98 -7.08
C ASN A 318 -0.14 1.32 -7.59
N LEU A 319 0.59 2.22 -6.91
CA LEU A 319 1.99 2.48 -7.26
C LEU A 319 2.86 1.23 -7.04
N ALA A 320 2.66 0.53 -5.94
CA ALA A 320 3.37 -0.71 -5.63
C ALA A 320 3.15 -1.80 -6.70
N ILE A 321 1.91 -1.96 -7.19
CA ILE A 321 1.57 -2.85 -8.31
C ILE A 321 2.23 -2.39 -9.60
N GLN A 322 2.21 -1.09 -9.89
CA GLN A 322 2.85 -0.53 -11.10
C GLN A 322 4.38 -0.73 -11.07
N ASP A 323 5.01 -0.65 -9.89
CA ASP A 323 6.44 -0.96 -9.76
C ASP A 323 6.71 -2.44 -10.03
N ALA A 324 5.85 -3.33 -9.53
CA ALA A 324 5.96 -4.77 -9.79
C ALA A 324 5.84 -5.09 -11.29
N VAL A 325 4.90 -4.46 -12.01
CA VAL A 325 4.74 -4.62 -13.45
C VAL A 325 5.98 -4.11 -14.19
N ALA A 326 6.48 -2.91 -13.86
CA ALA A 326 7.68 -2.37 -14.48
C ALA A 326 8.92 -3.23 -14.23
N ALA A 327 9.06 -3.75 -12.99
CA ALA A 327 10.14 -4.67 -12.63
C ALA A 327 10.03 -6.00 -13.40
N ALA A 328 8.84 -6.61 -13.46
CA ALA A 328 8.63 -7.84 -14.22
C ALA A 328 8.92 -7.65 -15.71
N ASN A 329 8.37 -6.61 -16.33
CA ASN A 329 8.60 -6.32 -17.76
C ASN A 329 10.09 -6.15 -18.11
N ARG A 330 10.88 -5.62 -17.18
CA ARG A 330 12.31 -5.36 -17.40
C ARG A 330 13.20 -6.54 -17.04
N LEU A 331 12.86 -7.28 -15.98
CA LEU A 331 13.75 -8.23 -15.34
C LEU A 331 13.49 -9.69 -15.70
N THR A 332 12.35 -10.02 -16.31
CA THR A 332 12.02 -11.39 -16.69
C THR A 332 13.11 -12.00 -17.59
N TYR A 333 13.46 -11.33 -18.70
CA TYR A 333 14.46 -11.85 -19.63
C TYR A 333 15.86 -12.00 -18.98
N PRO A 334 16.41 -10.98 -18.26
CA PRO A 334 17.67 -11.15 -17.54
C PRO A 334 17.66 -12.28 -16.51
N LEU A 335 16.55 -12.46 -15.76
CA LEU A 335 16.43 -13.53 -14.76
C LEU A 335 16.42 -14.91 -15.40
N GLN A 336 15.72 -15.10 -16.51
CA GLN A 336 15.71 -16.36 -17.26
C GLN A 336 17.09 -16.74 -17.81
N HIS A 337 18.01 -15.77 -17.96
CA HIS A 337 19.36 -15.98 -18.49
C HIS A 337 20.46 -15.85 -17.41
N GLY A 338 20.08 -15.68 -16.13
CA GLY A 338 21.01 -15.60 -15.00
C GLY A 338 21.97 -14.39 -15.04
N ALA A 339 21.55 -13.26 -15.62
CA ALA A 339 22.44 -12.14 -15.93
C ALA A 339 21.81 -10.76 -15.64
N VAL A 340 21.25 -10.56 -14.44
CA VAL A 340 20.69 -9.25 -14.05
C VAL A 340 21.81 -8.24 -13.84
N SER A 341 21.85 -7.21 -14.69
CA SER A 341 22.82 -6.13 -14.63
C SER A 341 22.34 -4.92 -13.81
N LEU A 342 23.28 -4.06 -13.40
CA LEU A 342 22.92 -2.77 -12.77
C LEU A 342 22.09 -1.88 -13.69
N SER A 343 22.30 -1.95 -15.02
CA SER A 343 21.51 -1.16 -15.98
C SER A 343 20.06 -1.64 -16.07
N ASP A 344 19.79 -2.92 -15.83
CA ASP A 344 18.42 -3.44 -15.78
C ASP A 344 17.69 -2.91 -14.55
N LEU A 345 18.35 -2.94 -13.40
CA LEU A 345 17.81 -2.41 -12.15
C LEU A 345 17.61 -0.88 -12.22
N ALA A 346 18.58 -0.15 -12.75
CA ALA A 346 18.48 1.29 -13.01
C ALA A 346 17.32 1.63 -13.96
N GLY A 347 17.07 0.77 -14.94
CA GLY A 347 15.95 0.91 -15.88
C GLY A 347 14.58 0.84 -15.19
N VAL A 348 14.40 0.00 -14.17
CA VAL A 348 13.18 -0.03 -13.34
C VAL A 348 12.99 1.31 -12.62
N GLN A 349 14.04 1.80 -11.93
CA GLN A 349 13.97 3.11 -11.25
C GLN A 349 13.66 4.23 -12.23
N ALA A 350 14.39 4.33 -13.36
CA ALA A 350 14.18 5.37 -14.36
C ALA A 350 12.73 5.39 -14.90
N ARG A 351 12.12 4.22 -15.01
CA ARG A 351 10.73 4.09 -15.44
C ARG A 351 9.75 4.58 -14.37
N ARG A 352 10.00 4.28 -13.08
CA ARG A 352 9.04 4.47 -11.98
C ARG A 352 9.27 5.73 -11.13
N GLU A 353 10.47 6.31 -11.15
CA GLU A 353 10.79 7.46 -10.30
C GLU A 353 9.93 8.69 -10.62
N LEU A 354 9.75 9.03 -11.90
CA LEU A 354 8.95 10.20 -12.28
C LEU A 354 7.48 10.09 -11.83
N PRO A 355 6.74 9.00 -12.10
CA PRO A 355 5.39 8.80 -11.55
C PRO A 355 5.33 8.91 -10.03
N THR A 356 6.29 8.32 -9.33
CA THR A 356 6.41 8.39 -7.86
C THR A 356 6.57 9.82 -7.39
N ARG A 357 7.51 10.59 -7.96
CA ARG A 357 7.76 11.99 -7.61
C ARG A 357 6.54 12.86 -7.85
N LEU A 358 5.87 12.71 -8.98
CA LEU A 358 4.66 13.48 -9.32
C LEU A 358 3.53 13.17 -8.34
N THR A 359 3.32 11.90 -7.98
CA THR A 359 2.30 11.51 -7.01
C THR A 359 2.60 12.07 -5.62
N GLN A 360 3.83 11.94 -5.13
CA GLN A 360 4.24 12.49 -3.83
C GLN A 360 4.12 14.03 -3.80
N SER A 361 4.51 14.72 -4.89
CA SER A 361 4.39 16.18 -4.99
C SER A 361 2.93 16.62 -4.98
N MET A 362 2.04 15.92 -5.71
CA MET A 362 0.62 16.20 -5.70
C MET A 362 0.02 15.99 -4.29
N GLN A 363 0.36 14.89 -3.63
CA GLN A 363 -0.08 14.64 -2.25
C GLN A 363 0.40 15.73 -1.30
N ALA A 364 1.66 16.17 -1.42
CA ALA A 364 2.22 17.26 -0.60
C ALA A 364 1.48 18.59 -0.83
N ILE A 365 1.14 18.91 -2.08
CA ILE A 365 0.34 20.10 -2.43
C ILE A 365 -1.06 20.00 -1.78
N LEU A 366 -1.75 18.88 -1.93
CA LEU A 366 -3.08 18.69 -1.32
C LEU A 366 -3.02 18.80 0.21
N GLN A 367 -2.03 18.20 0.83
CA GLN A 367 -1.84 18.25 2.27
C GLN A 367 -1.56 19.69 2.74
N ARG A 368 -0.63 20.38 2.13
CA ARG A 368 -0.23 21.73 2.54
C ARG A 368 -1.32 22.79 2.30
N TYR A 369 -1.99 22.73 1.15
CA TYR A 369 -2.93 23.78 0.76
C TYR A 369 -4.37 23.52 1.17
N ILE A 370 -4.75 22.27 1.42
CA ILE A 370 -6.11 21.90 1.82
C ILE A 370 -6.11 21.46 3.28
N PHE A 371 -5.40 20.38 3.64
CA PHE A 371 -5.54 19.76 4.95
C PHE A 371 -4.97 20.62 6.07
N ASP A 372 -3.78 21.22 5.89
CA ASP A 372 -3.22 22.10 6.92
C ASP A 372 -4.13 23.30 7.21
N ARG A 373 -4.73 23.90 6.17
CA ARG A 373 -5.65 25.01 6.33
C ARG A 373 -6.94 24.59 7.01
N VAL A 374 -7.49 23.45 6.65
CA VAL A 374 -8.70 22.89 7.27
C VAL A 374 -8.45 22.58 8.74
N LEU A 375 -7.36 21.84 9.05
CA LEU A 375 -7.01 21.45 10.41
C LEU A 375 -6.56 22.65 11.28
N ALA A 376 -6.16 23.78 10.66
CA ALA A 376 -5.84 25.02 11.35
C ALA A 376 -7.06 25.93 11.58
N ALA A 377 -8.16 25.68 10.90
CA ALA A 377 -9.33 26.55 10.98
C ALA A 377 -10.06 26.40 12.33
N GLU A 378 -10.31 27.52 12.99
CA GLU A 378 -11.06 27.58 14.27
C GLU A 378 -12.54 27.94 14.05
N ARG A 379 -12.86 28.57 12.93
CA ARG A 379 -14.22 29.03 12.61
C ARG A 379 -14.85 28.15 11.53
N PRO A 380 -16.16 27.87 11.63
CA PRO A 380 -16.89 27.16 10.58
C PRO A 380 -16.67 27.80 9.21
N PHE A 381 -16.56 26.96 8.18
CA PHE A 381 -16.53 27.44 6.81
C PHE A 381 -17.93 27.95 6.44
N THR A 382 -18.15 29.25 6.54
CA THR A 382 -19.39 29.90 6.10
C THR A 382 -19.52 29.90 4.59
N ASP A 383 -18.34 29.93 3.90
CA ASP A 383 -18.22 29.72 2.45
C ASP A 383 -16.96 28.90 2.16
N ALA A 384 -17.08 27.82 1.42
CA ALA A 384 -15.91 27.12 0.87
C ALA A 384 -15.07 28.15 0.14
N HIS A 385 -13.76 28.19 0.44
CA HIS A 385 -12.81 29.15 -0.16
C HIS A 385 -13.15 29.29 -1.64
N TRP A 386 -13.29 30.52 -2.14
CA TRP A 386 -13.76 30.82 -3.48
C TRP A 386 -13.06 29.96 -4.56
N LEU A 387 -11.76 29.66 -4.36
CA LEU A 387 -10.97 28.82 -5.23
C LEU A 387 -11.51 27.38 -5.29
N VAL A 388 -11.95 26.79 -4.17
CA VAL A 388 -12.56 25.45 -4.11
C VAL A 388 -13.89 25.47 -4.85
N ARG A 389 -14.65 26.56 -4.71
CA ARG A 389 -15.94 26.74 -5.45
C ARG A 389 -15.70 26.84 -6.95
N VAL A 390 -14.69 27.62 -7.37
CA VAL A 390 -14.33 27.77 -8.79
C VAL A 390 -13.85 26.44 -9.36
N LEU A 391 -12.93 25.74 -8.68
CA LEU A 391 -12.42 24.44 -9.14
C LEU A 391 -13.54 23.40 -9.22
N ALA A 392 -14.45 23.35 -8.23
CA ALA A 392 -15.58 22.44 -8.23
C ALA A 392 -16.64 22.79 -9.31
N ALA A 393 -16.71 24.03 -9.73
CA ALA A 393 -17.59 24.48 -10.82
C ALA A 393 -17.05 24.13 -12.22
N ILE A 394 -15.75 23.83 -12.33
CA ILE A 394 -15.12 23.43 -13.59
C ILE A 394 -15.40 21.94 -13.83
N PRO A 395 -16.23 21.54 -14.84
CA PRO A 395 -16.64 20.14 -15.02
C PRO A 395 -15.49 19.16 -15.26
N ILE A 396 -14.37 19.63 -15.81
CA ILE A 396 -13.19 18.81 -16.11
C ILE A 396 -12.36 18.46 -14.86
N PHE A 397 -12.49 19.22 -13.78
CA PHE A 397 -11.65 19.04 -12.58
C PHE A 397 -11.86 17.69 -11.89
N PRO A 398 -13.10 17.21 -11.61
CA PRO A 398 -13.36 15.87 -11.10
C PRO A 398 -12.85 14.75 -12.01
N LEU A 399 -12.88 14.95 -13.33
CA LEU A 399 -12.37 13.98 -14.31
C LEU A 399 -10.86 13.91 -14.28
N LEU A 400 -10.19 15.06 -14.15
CA LEU A 400 -8.73 15.14 -14.04
C LEU A 400 -8.26 14.46 -12.75
N LEU A 401 -8.89 14.74 -11.62
CA LEU A 401 -8.57 14.09 -10.35
C LEU A 401 -8.82 12.58 -10.42
N ALA A 402 -9.93 12.14 -11.01
CA ALA A 402 -10.20 10.72 -11.20
C ALA A 402 -9.14 10.04 -12.08
N ARG A 403 -8.66 10.71 -13.15
CA ARG A 403 -7.60 10.18 -13.99
C ARG A 403 -6.27 10.08 -13.21
N ILE A 404 -5.91 11.10 -12.44
CA ILE A 404 -4.67 11.12 -11.68
C ILE A 404 -4.69 10.06 -10.57
N PHE A 405 -5.78 9.96 -9.80
CA PHE A 405 -5.89 8.96 -8.72
C PHE A 405 -6.19 7.56 -9.23
N GLY A 406 -7.05 7.42 -10.24
CA GLY A 406 -7.50 6.12 -10.75
C GLY A 406 -6.49 5.45 -11.68
N VAL A 407 -5.88 6.20 -12.58
CA VAL A 407 -4.95 5.69 -13.59
C VAL A 407 -3.49 5.96 -13.20
N GLY A 408 -3.25 7.12 -12.59
CA GLY A 408 -1.90 7.55 -12.20
C GLY A 408 -1.14 8.25 -13.33
N PHE A 409 0.11 8.58 -13.01
CA PHE A 409 1.06 9.13 -13.96
C PHE A 409 1.81 7.99 -14.64
N ARG A 410 1.82 7.93 -15.96
CA ARG A 410 2.54 6.96 -16.78
C ARG A 410 2.27 5.50 -16.33
N PRO A 411 1.02 5.01 -16.48
CA PRO A 411 0.64 3.67 -16.06
C PRO A 411 1.46 2.59 -16.78
N GLU A 412 1.67 1.48 -16.10
CA GLU A 412 2.31 0.29 -16.65
C GLU A 412 1.26 -0.67 -17.21
N HIS A 413 1.65 -1.40 -18.25
CA HIS A 413 0.91 -2.50 -18.83
C HIS A 413 1.78 -3.75 -18.82
N VAL A 414 1.17 -4.92 -18.66
CA VAL A 414 1.89 -6.19 -18.65
C VAL A 414 2.41 -6.49 -20.04
N ALA A 415 3.69 -6.80 -20.14
CA ALA A 415 4.29 -7.17 -21.42
C ALA A 415 3.61 -8.43 -21.99
N PRO A 416 3.39 -8.54 -23.33
CA PRO A 416 2.69 -9.67 -23.93
C PRO A 416 3.34 -11.04 -23.58
N ALA A 417 4.65 -11.10 -23.48
CA ALA A 417 5.38 -12.33 -23.11
C ALA A 417 5.05 -12.81 -21.67
N ILE A 418 4.56 -11.93 -20.80
CA ILE A 418 4.12 -12.27 -19.43
C ILE A 418 2.61 -12.49 -19.41
N ALA A 419 1.85 -11.68 -20.15
CA ALA A 419 0.40 -11.77 -20.20
C ALA A 419 -0.09 -13.08 -20.82
N ASP A 420 0.60 -13.56 -21.86
CA ASP A 420 0.30 -14.81 -22.58
C ASP A 420 1.60 -15.61 -22.79
N PRO A 421 2.14 -16.27 -21.76
CA PRO A 421 3.31 -17.11 -21.90
C PRO A 421 2.96 -18.33 -22.76
N ARG A 422 3.68 -18.53 -23.87
CA ARG A 422 3.53 -19.66 -24.79
C ARG A 422 4.11 -20.94 -24.21
#